data_e3309217247524e8812a069e002293b7
#
_entry.id   e3309217247524e8812a069e002293b7
#
_cell.length_a   1.000
_cell.length_b   1.000
_cell.length_c   1.000
_cell.angle_alpha   90.00
_cell.angle_beta   90.00
_cell.angle_gamma   90.00
#
_symmetry.space_group_name_H-M   'P 1'
#
loop_
_entity.id
_entity.type
_entity.pdbx_description
1 polymer ?
#
loop_
_entity_poly.entity_id
_entity_poly.type
_entity_poly.pdbx_seq_one_letter_code
_entity_poly.pdbx_strand_id
1 'polypeptide(L)'
;MYNNLLTFGDIIELDLSCDTSQLLNNILKYEWLKYNPRKNINRYGLSVTSLDGTITGIDLDSISEYNKENNTSYNEASFKTFTEVYHNCKETRKLVEPFKPWLWRTHFLNFRKGGYFPPHRDMRRIDEQDSFRILVPIRSCNMPELYFMYEEKPLHFNMGCAYFVNTNKMHSIFSYTDKSCMLVMNVESNNESIKKVGDLMRWK
;
A
#
# COMPACT_ATOMS: atom_id res chain seq x y z
N MET A 1 13.57 8.23 10.14
CA MET A 1 12.91 9.41 10.75
C MET A 1 11.58 9.06 11.43
N TYR A 2 10.76 8.14 10.92
CA TYR A 2 9.48 7.75 11.52
C TYR A 2 9.59 6.95 12.84
N ASN A 3 10.78 6.68 13.34
CA ASN A 3 10.98 6.00 14.63
C ASN A 3 10.22 6.67 15.78
N ASN A 4 9.97 7.97 15.70
CA ASN A 4 9.16 8.69 16.68
C ASN A 4 7.71 8.18 16.76
N LEU A 5 7.17 7.67 15.66
CA LEU A 5 5.83 7.06 15.63
C LEU A 5 5.79 5.74 16.39
N LEU A 6 6.92 5.01 16.44
CA LEU A 6 7.00 3.70 17.09
C LEU A 6 6.82 3.77 18.61
N THR A 7 6.94 4.96 19.19
CA THR A 7 6.58 5.21 20.60
C THR A 7 5.09 4.93 20.85
N PHE A 8 4.25 5.09 19.84
CA PHE A 8 2.81 4.85 19.90
C PHE A 8 2.41 3.44 19.44
N GLY A 9 3.37 2.66 18.94
CA GLY A 9 3.19 1.29 18.49
C GLY A 9 3.65 1.05 17.04
N ASP A 10 3.79 -0.21 16.70
CA ASP A 10 4.16 -0.64 15.34
C ASP A 10 2.97 -0.58 14.35
N ILE A 11 1.75 -0.63 14.87
CA ILE A 11 0.49 -0.56 14.11
C ILE A 11 -0.38 0.52 14.76
N ILE A 12 -0.68 1.57 14.00
CA ILE A 12 -1.44 2.73 14.49
C ILE A 12 -2.67 2.92 13.60
N GLU A 13 -3.86 2.79 14.16
CA GLU A 13 -5.10 3.12 13.46
C GLU A 13 -5.25 4.64 13.36
N LEU A 14 -5.61 5.12 12.16
CA LEU A 14 -5.77 6.53 11.87
C LEU A 14 -7.26 6.92 11.77
N ASP A 15 -7.59 8.15 12.15
CA ASP A 15 -8.89 8.74 11.90
C ASP A 15 -9.02 9.19 10.42
N LEU A 16 -8.84 8.20 9.57
CA LEU A 16 -8.94 8.32 8.11
C LEU A 16 -9.59 7.05 7.58
N SER A 17 -10.75 7.19 6.95
CA SER A 17 -11.54 6.06 6.48
C SER A 17 -12.33 6.38 5.22
N CYS A 18 -12.80 5.34 4.53
CA CYS A 18 -13.63 5.44 3.32
C CYS A 18 -14.90 4.59 3.42
N ASP A 19 -15.85 4.88 2.55
CA ASP A 19 -16.93 3.96 2.21
C ASP A 19 -16.38 2.87 1.28
N THR A 20 -16.19 1.67 1.84
CA THR A 20 -15.61 0.55 1.09
C THR A 20 -16.48 0.08 -0.07
N SER A 21 -17.81 0.18 0.05
CA SER A 21 -18.75 -0.21 -1.00
C SER A 21 -18.66 0.76 -2.20
N GLN A 22 -18.67 2.06 -1.94
CA GLN A 22 -18.48 3.07 -2.98
C GLN A 22 -17.10 2.94 -3.63
N LEU A 23 -16.06 2.75 -2.83
CA LEU A 23 -14.70 2.57 -3.33
C LEU A 23 -14.63 1.37 -4.28
N LEU A 24 -15.09 0.19 -3.86
CA LEU A 24 -15.08 -1.02 -4.67
C LEU A 24 -15.87 -0.87 -5.97
N ASN A 25 -17.06 -0.25 -5.93
CA ASN A 25 -17.88 0.01 -7.11
C ASN A 25 -17.16 0.88 -8.16
N ASN A 26 -16.21 1.70 -7.73
CA ASN A 26 -15.42 2.53 -8.65
C ASN A 26 -14.18 1.79 -9.15
N ILE A 27 -13.38 1.20 -8.26
CA ILE A 27 -12.08 0.62 -8.65
C ILE A 27 -12.21 -0.72 -9.39
N LEU A 28 -13.30 -1.47 -9.21
CA LEU A 28 -13.54 -2.72 -9.93
C LEU A 28 -13.92 -2.54 -11.41
N LYS A 29 -14.13 -1.31 -11.87
CA LYS A 29 -14.36 -0.98 -13.29
C LYS A 29 -13.07 -0.93 -14.09
N TYR A 30 -11.92 -0.79 -13.42
CA TYR A 30 -10.61 -0.74 -14.05
C TYR A 30 -10.05 -2.14 -14.28
N GLU A 31 -9.15 -2.24 -15.24
CA GLU A 31 -8.35 -3.44 -15.43
C GLU A 31 -7.27 -3.53 -14.33
N TRP A 32 -7.20 -4.68 -13.68
CA TRP A 32 -6.18 -4.98 -12.67
C TRP A 32 -5.04 -5.75 -13.28
N LEU A 33 -3.84 -5.19 -13.23
CA LEU A 33 -2.65 -5.78 -13.82
C LEU A 33 -1.96 -6.73 -12.84
N LYS A 34 -1.16 -7.66 -13.37
CA LYS A 34 -0.34 -8.56 -12.53
C LYS A 34 0.63 -7.73 -11.68
N TYR A 35 0.63 -8.01 -10.37
CA TYR A 35 1.63 -7.46 -9.46
C TYR A 35 2.86 -8.36 -9.48
N ASN A 36 4.03 -7.80 -9.77
CA ASN A 36 5.28 -8.50 -10.06
C ASN A 36 5.07 -9.61 -11.10
N PRO A 37 4.85 -9.25 -12.37
CA PRO A 37 4.46 -10.19 -13.43
C PRO A 37 5.51 -11.28 -13.69
N ARG A 38 6.76 -11.07 -13.25
CA ARG A 38 7.87 -12.03 -13.35
C ARG A 38 7.67 -13.27 -12.48
N LYS A 39 6.80 -13.19 -11.49
CA LYS A 39 6.49 -14.29 -10.58
C LYS A 39 5.11 -14.84 -10.84
N ASN A 40 4.99 -16.15 -10.89
CA ASN A 40 3.69 -16.82 -11.05
C ASN A 40 2.93 -16.88 -9.70
N ILE A 41 2.61 -15.69 -9.15
CA ILE A 41 1.84 -15.56 -7.89
C ILE A 41 0.53 -14.84 -8.20
N ASN A 42 -0.57 -15.29 -7.58
CA ASN A 42 -1.91 -14.70 -7.79
C ASN A 42 -2.07 -13.37 -7.06
N ARG A 43 -1.34 -12.35 -7.53
CA ARG A 43 -1.42 -10.97 -7.04
C ARG A 43 -1.67 -10.03 -8.20
N TYR A 44 -2.58 -9.09 -8.00
CA TYR A 44 -2.93 -8.06 -8.96
C TYR A 44 -2.89 -6.70 -8.30
N GLY A 45 -2.60 -5.69 -9.07
CA GLY A 45 -2.56 -4.31 -8.61
C GLY A 45 -3.32 -3.37 -9.53
N LEU A 46 -3.71 -2.23 -8.98
CA LEU A 46 -4.28 -1.11 -9.71
C LEU A 46 -3.57 0.16 -9.23
N SER A 47 -2.86 0.81 -10.15
CA SER A 47 -2.02 1.98 -9.85
C SER A 47 -2.85 3.20 -9.49
N VAL A 48 -2.58 3.80 -8.34
CA VAL A 48 -3.11 5.13 -7.96
C VAL A 48 -2.13 6.23 -8.34
N THR A 49 -0.83 5.91 -8.27
CA THR A 49 0.25 6.74 -8.81
C THR A 49 1.12 5.92 -9.75
N SER A 50 1.71 6.56 -10.75
CA SER A 50 2.62 5.96 -11.71
C SER A 50 3.72 6.94 -12.11
N LEU A 51 4.54 6.62 -13.11
CA LEU A 51 5.59 7.51 -13.61
C LEU A 51 5.00 8.78 -14.25
N ASP A 52 3.97 8.63 -15.04
CA ASP A 52 3.42 9.66 -15.93
C ASP A 52 1.89 9.86 -15.82
N GLY A 53 1.24 9.12 -14.92
CA GLY A 53 -0.22 9.15 -14.73
C GLY A 53 -0.98 8.09 -15.53
N THR A 54 -0.30 7.30 -16.35
CA THR A 54 -0.91 6.18 -17.09
C THR A 54 -0.84 4.88 -16.30
N ILE A 55 -1.76 3.95 -16.56
CA ILE A 55 -1.81 2.63 -15.90
C ILE A 55 -1.07 1.64 -16.80
N THR A 56 0.25 1.60 -16.71
CA THR A 56 1.12 0.69 -17.48
C THR A 56 1.58 -0.53 -16.70
N GLY A 57 1.46 -0.50 -15.36
CA GLY A 57 1.92 -1.57 -14.47
C GLY A 57 3.41 -1.57 -14.16
N ILE A 58 4.18 -0.58 -14.63
CA ILE A 58 5.61 -0.45 -14.31
C ILE A 58 5.80 -0.28 -12.79
N ASP A 59 4.93 0.49 -12.15
CA ASP A 59 4.88 0.66 -10.70
C ASP A 59 4.48 -0.62 -9.96
N LEU A 60 3.86 -1.58 -10.62
CA LEU A 60 3.46 -2.86 -10.03
C LEU A 60 4.52 -3.94 -10.17
N ASP A 61 5.57 -3.71 -10.93
CA ASP A 61 6.68 -4.65 -11.10
C ASP A 61 7.73 -4.54 -9.98
N SER A 62 8.67 -5.45 -9.96
CA SER A 62 9.89 -5.35 -9.16
C SER A 62 10.77 -4.24 -9.73
N ILE A 63 10.86 -3.11 -9.04
CA ILE A 63 11.61 -1.93 -9.51
C ILE A 63 13.06 -2.29 -9.83
N SER A 64 13.72 -3.09 -9.00
CA SER A 64 15.11 -3.47 -9.22
C SER A 64 15.30 -4.36 -10.45
N GLU A 65 14.39 -5.31 -10.68
CA GLU A 65 14.45 -6.20 -11.85
C GLU A 65 14.09 -5.41 -13.13
N TYR A 66 13.07 -4.55 -13.07
CA TYR A 66 12.70 -3.66 -14.18
C TYR A 66 13.86 -2.74 -14.59
N ASN A 67 14.48 -2.09 -13.60
CA ASN A 67 15.63 -1.20 -13.84
C ASN A 67 16.77 -1.93 -14.54
N LYS A 68 17.10 -3.13 -14.08
CA LYS A 68 18.18 -3.93 -14.67
C LYS A 68 17.92 -4.29 -16.14
N GLU A 69 16.68 -4.66 -16.46
CA GLU A 69 16.31 -5.07 -17.83
C GLU A 69 16.15 -3.90 -18.78
N ASN A 70 15.68 -2.76 -18.30
CA ASN A 70 15.37 -1.60 -19.13
C ASN A 70 16.43 -0.49 -19.03
N ASN A 71 17.56 -0.74 -18.32
CA ASN A 71 18.62 0.23 -18.10
C ASN A 71 18.09 1.56 -17.54
N THR A 72 17.20 1.48 -16.55
CA THR A 72 16.61 2.63 -15.85
C THR A 72 17.09 2.71 -14.42
N SER A 73 16.78 3.81 -13.72
CA SER A 73 17.18 4.05 -12.32
C SER A 73 16.00 4.47 -11.45
N TYR A 74 14.80 3.93 -11.71
CA TYR A 74 13.62 4.24 -10.91
C TYR A 74 13.75 3.74 -9.48
N ASN A 75 13.09 4.46 -8.58
CA ASN A 75 12.87 4.08 -7.18
C ASN A 75 11.40 4.31 -6.80
N GLU A 76 11.03 4.04 -5.54
CA GLU A 76 9.65 4.25 -5.07
C GLU A 76 9.17 5.70 -5.27
N ALA A 77 10.08 6.68 -5.11
CA ALA A 77 9.79 8.10 -5.29
C ALA A 77 9.64 8.54 -6.76
N SER A 78 9.96 7.69 -7.72
CA SER A 78 9.75 7.98 -9.14
C SER A 78 8.27 7.95 -9.53
N PHE A 79 7.43 7.25 -8.77
CA PHE A 79 6.01 7.02 -9.07
C PHE A 79 5.12 7.98 -8.29
N LYS A 80 5.06 9.26 -8.70
CA LYS A 80 4.33 10.34 -8.01
C LYS A 80 3.14 10.89 -8.77
N THR A 81 3.03 10.60 -10.07
CA THR A 81 1.98 11.16 -10.91
C THR A 81 0.68 10.40 -10.72
N PHE A 82 -0.38 11.10 -10.36
CA PHE A 82 -1.69 10.48 -10.13
C PHE A 82 -2.31 9.96 -11.41
N THR A 83 -2.87 8.75 -11.33
CA THR A 83 -3.61 8.11 -12.41
C THR A 83 -5.08 8.54 -12.42
N GLU A 84 -5.81 8.12 -13.44
CA GLU A 84 -7.26 8.30 -13.52
C GLU A 84 -8.02 7.68 -12.32
N VAL A 85 -7.46 6.65 -11.67
CA VAL A 85 -8.05 6.03 -10.46
C VAL A 85 -8.16 7.04 -9.32
N TYR A 86 -7.14 7.89 -9.14
CA TYR A 86 -7.23 8.98 -8.19
C TYR A 86 -8.23 10.05 -8.65
N HIS A 87 -8.17 10.46 -9.92
CA HIS A 87 -8.99 11.57 -10.42
C HIS A 87 -10.48 11.24 -10.46
N ASN A 88 -10.86 10.01 -10.75
CA ASN A 88 -12.25 9.60 -10.96
C ASN A 88 -12.89 8.92 -9.74
N CYS A 89 -12.14 8.58 -8.69
CA CYS A 89 -12.68 7.94 -7.49
C CYS A 89 -12.61 8.86 -6.27
N LYS A 90 -13.76 9.36 -5.80
CA LYS A 90 -13.86 10.24 -4.63
C LYS A 90 -13.27 9.58 -3.36
N GLU A 91 -13.57 8.30 -3.14
CA GLU A 91 -13.10 7.58 -1.95
C GLU A 91 -11.59 7.34 -1.99
N THR A 92 -11.01 7.09 -3.19
CA THR A 92 -9.54 7.05 -3.35
C THR A 92 -8.93 8.40 -3.00
N ARG A 93 -9.48 9.50 -3.52
CA ARG A 93 -8.98 10.85 -3.17
C ARG A 93 -9.05 11.12 -1.68
N LYS A 94 -10.17 10.80 -1.02
CA LYS A 94 -10.35 11.00 0.43
C LYS A 94 -9.23 10.34 1.24
N LEU A 95 -8.84 9.11 0.87
CA LEU A 95 -7.78 8.38 1.56
C LEU A 95 -6.38 8.94 1.29
N VAL A 96 -6.15 9.40 0.06
CA VAL A 96 -4.84 9.77 -0.45
C VAL A 96 -4.50 11.24 -0.17
N GLU A 97 -5.49 12.14 -0.23
CA GLU A 97 -5.30 13.58 -0.12
C GLU A 97 -4.55 14.05 1.14
N PRO A 98 -4.76 13.46 2.35
CA PRO A 98 -4.01 13.86 3.54
C PRO A 98 -2.51 13.69 3.44
N PHE A 99 -2.04 12.76 2.60
CA PHE A 99 -0.62 12.43 2.40
C PHE A 99 -0.08 12.87 1.04
N LYS A 100 -0.88 13.48 0.19
CA LYS A 100 -0.58 13.84 -1.20
C LYS A 100 0.78 14.49 -1.43
N PRO A 101 1.25 15.45 -0.61
CA PRO A 101 2.54 16.11 -0.83
C PRO A 101 3.75 15.17 -0.70
N TRP A 102 3.60 14.05 0.02
CA TRP A 102 4.66 13.11 0.38
C TRP A 102 4.43 11.71 -0.22
N LEU A 103 3.40 11.56 -1.06
CA LEU A 103 3.10 10.26 -1.66
C LEU A 103 4.11 9.90 -2.73
N TRP A 104 4.53 8.65 -2.64
CA TRP A 104 5.27 7.95 -3.65
C TRP A 104 4.39 6.88 -4.29
N ARG A 105 4.98 5.78 -4.75
CA ARG A 105 4.30 4.62 -5.33
C ARG A 105 3.11 4.18 -4.47
N THR A 106 1.92 4.32 -5.00
CA THR A 106 0.65 4.03 -4.33
C THR A 106 -0.25 3.21 -5.24
N HIS A 107 -0.77 2.10 -4.73
CA HIS A 107 -1.59 1.19 -5.52
C HIS A 107 -2.54 0.37 -4.65
N PHE A 108 -3.63 -0.10 -5.24
CA PHE A 108 -4.43 -1.16 -4.67
C PHE A 108 -3.80 -2.51 -4.96
N LEU A 109 -3.89 -3.43 -4.00
CA LEU A 109 -3.50 -4.83 -4.13
C LEU A 109 -4.73 -5.73 -3.98
N ASN A 110 -4.83 -6.72 -4.86
CA ASN A 110 -5.76 -7.84 -4.76
C ASN A 110 -4.93 -9.13 -4.69
N PHE A 111 -5.04 -9.84 -3.59
CA PHE A 111 -4.50 -11.18 -3.44
C PHE A 111 -5.61 -12.18 -3.76
N ARG A 112 -5.54 -12.83 -4.90
CA ARG A 112 -6.45 -13.93 -5.21
C ARG A 112 -6.04 -15.17 -4.44
N LYS A 113 -6.90 -16.19 -4.44
CA LYS A 113 -6.65 -17.45 -3.73
C LYS A 113 -5.28 -18.02 -4.07
N GLY A 114 -4.50 -18.34 -3.04
CA GLY A 114 -3.09 -18.74 -3.17
C GLY A 114 -2.10 -17.61 -3.44
N GLY A 115 -2.57 -16.36 -3.52
CA GLY A 115 -1.70 -15.18 -3.60
C GLY A 115 -1.04 -14.90 -2.25
N TYR A 116 0.24 -14.54 -2.26
CA TYR A 116 0.99 -14.34 -1.02
C TYR A 116 2.14 -13.35 -1.18
N PHE A 117 2.58 -12.80 -0.06
CA PHE A 117 3.94 -12.32 0.17
C PHE A 117 4.61 -13.25 1.19
N PRO A 118 5.81 -13.79 0.90
CA PRO A 118 6.52 -14.61 1.87
C PRO A 118 6.90 -13.77 3.09
N PRO A 119 7.29 -14.39 4.22
CA PRO A 119 7.84 -13.67 5.34
C PRO A 119 9.04 -12.80 4.91
N HIS A 120 8.93 -11.49 5.13
CA HIS A 120 9.95 -10.51 4.76
C HIS A 120 9.86 -9.27 5.66
N ARG A 121 10.85 -8.42 5.52
CA ARG A 121 10.88 -7.05 6.04
C ARG A 121 11.10 -6.13 4.85
N ASP A 122 10.45 -4.98 4.84
CA ASP A 122 10.73 -3.94 3.86
C ASP A 122 12.08 -3.31 4.22
N MET A 123 13.16 -3.95 3.74
CA MET A 123 14.52 -3.44 3.96
C MET A 123 14.78 -2.27 3.02
N ARG A 124 15.34 -1.21 3.59
CA ARG A 124 15.79 -0.04 2.83
C ARG A 124 17.25 -0.19 2.46
N ARG A 125 17.60 0.33 1.31
CA ARG A 125 19.00 0.58 0.99
C ARG A 125 19.46 1.81 1.79
N ILE A 126 20.71 1.82 2.19
CA ILE A 126 21.30 2.87 3.05
C ILE A 126 21.25 4.25 2.38
N ASP A 127 21.21 4.28 1.05
CA ASP A 127 21.22 5.46 0.17
C ASP A 127 19.82 5.90 -0.31
N GLU A 128 18.76 5.20 0.06
CA GLU A 128 17.38 5.56 -0.31
C GLU A 128 16.75 6.50 0.71
N GLN A 129 15.95 7.44 0.20
CA GLN A 129 15.10 8.29 1.06
C GLN A 129 14.19 7.44 1.93
N ASP A 130 13.98 7.86 3.16
CA ASP A 130 13.16 7.17 4.13
C ASP A 130 11.66 7.26 3.79
N SER A 131 10.94 6.15 3.90
CA SER A 131 9.49 6.10 3.70
C SER A 131 8.84 5.16 4.71
N PHE A 132 7.54 5.28 4.88
CA PHE A 132 6.71 4.38 5.66
C PHE A 132 5.45 3.98 4.90
N ARG A 133 4.75 2.97 5.41
CA ARG A 133 3.54 2.44 4.78
C ARG A 133 2.29 2.89 5.54
N ILE A 134 1.31 3.36 4.77
CA ILE A 134 -0.08 3.43 5.21
C ILE A 134 -0.86 2.37 4.45
N LEU A 135 -1.51 1.48 5.18
CA LEU A 135 -2.35 0.42 4.63
C LEU A 135 -3.82 0.74 4.89
N VAL A 136 -4.67 0.52 3.90
CA VAL A 136 -6.13 0.61 4.08
C VAL A 136 -6.74 -0.69 3.58
N PRO A 137 -7.11 -1.62 4.49
CA PRO A 137 -7.82 -2.84 4.13
C PRO A 137 -9.24 -2.50 3.69
N ILE A 138 -9.63 -2.94 2.50
CA ILE A 138 -10.92 -2.56 1.88
C ILE A 138 -11.92 -3.72 1.94
N ARG A 139 -11.47 -4.94 1.62
CA ARG A 139 -12.36 -6.11 1.58
C ARG A 139 -11.56 -7.39 1.82
N SER A 140 -12.11 -8.28 2.65
CA SER A 140 -11.59 -9.63 2.90
C SER A 140 -10.09 -9.63 3.26
N CYS A 141 -9.68 -8.72 4.15
CA CYS A 141 -8.29 -8.58 4.61
C CYS A 141 -8.04 -9.19 6.00
N ASN A 142 -8.99 -9.92 6.55
CA ASN A 142 -8.89 -10.61 7.85
C ASN A 142 -9.04 -12.13 7.69
N MET A 143 -8.59 -12.86 8.70
CA MET A 143 -8.88 -14.29 8.81
C MET A 143 -10.40 -14.56 8.86
N PRO A 144 -10.85 -15.66 8.29
CA PRO A 144 -10.08 -16.74 7.66
C PRO A 144 -9.75 -16.48 6.17
N GLU A 145 -10.21 -15.40 5.57
CA GLU A 145 -10.10 -15.11 4.14
C GLU A 145 -8.68 -14.69 3.74
N LEU A 146 -7.99 -13.90 4.59
CA LEU A 146 -6.63 -13.47 4.38
C LEU A 146 -5.87 -13.45 5.71
N TYR A 147 -4.68 -14.02 5.71
CA TYR A 147 -3.77 -14.01 6.83
C TYR A 147 -2.71 -12.93 6.60
N PHE A 148 -2.82 -11.82 7.30
CA PHE A 148 -1.73 -10.86 7.42
C PHE A 148 -1.00 -11.15 8.73
N MET A 149 0.10 -11.89 8.62
CA MET A 149 0.93 -12.22 9.77
C MET A 149 1.92 -11.09 10.02
N TYR A 150 2.00 -10.64 11.24
CA TYR A 150 2.93 -9.61 11.70
C TYR A 150 3.71 -10.15 12.89
N GLU A 151 5.00 -10.37 12.69
CA GLU A 151 5.81 -11.20 13.58
C GLU A 151 5.16 -12.59 13.75
N GLU A 152 4.68 -12.92 14.93
CA GLU A 152 4.08 -14.23 15.22
C GLU A 152 2.54 -14.19 15.31
N LYS A 153 1.92 -13.04 15.05
CA LYS A 153 0.50 -12.83 15.26
C LYS A 153 -0.23 -12.39 13.98
N PRO A 154 -1.44 -12.88 13.74
CA PRO A 154 -2.27 -12.34 12.69
C PRO A 154 -2.79 -10.95 13.10
N LEU A 155 -2.74 -10.00 12.17
CA LEU A 155 -3.42 -8.71 12.34
C LEU A 155 -4.91 -8.85 12.04
N HIS A 156 -5.69 -8.05 12.74
CA HIS A 156 -7.10 -7.85 12.47
C HIS A 156 -7.36 -6.37 12.24
N PHE A 157 -7.98 -6.04 11.11
CA PHE A 157 -8.20 -4.68 10.67
C PHE A 157 -9.68 -4.31 10.66
N ASN A 158 -10.01 -3.06 10.95
CA ASN A 158 -11.29 -2.46 10.61
C ASN A 158 -11.30 -2.11 9.12
N MET A 159 -12.20 -2.72 8.32
CA MET A 159 -12.26 -2.46 6.89
C MET A 159 -12.57 -0.99 6.60
N GLY A 160 -11.88 -0.44 5.62
CA GLY A 160 -12.00 0.96 5.22
C GLY A 160 -11.19 1.95 6.08
N CYS A 161 -10.62 1.54 7.22
CA CYS A 161 -9.78 2.39 8.06
C CYS A 161 -8.32 2.34 7.63
N ALA A 162 -7.62 3.48 7.72
CA ALA A 162 -6.19 3.56 7.43
C ALA A 162 -5.34 3.20 8.65
N TYR A 163 -4.19 2.59 8.40
CA TYR A 163 -3.23 2.19 9.42
C TYR A 163 -1.82 2.58 9.03
N PHE A 164 -1.08 3.24 9.90
CA PHE A 164 0.38 3.20 9.84
C PHE A 164 0.83 1.80 10.24
N VAL A 165 1.74 1.21 9.45
CA VAL A 165 2.29 -0.13 9.71
C VAL A 165 3.81 -0.08 9.58
N ASN A 166 4.51 -0.49 10.65
CA ASN A 166 5.97 -0.62 10.64
C ASN A 166 6.40 -1.87 9.88
N THR A 167 6.54 -1.76 8.58
CA THR A 167 6.93 -2.88 7.71
C THR A 167 8.41 -3.28 7.81
N ASN A 168 9.21 -2.64 8.67
CA ASN A 168 10.55 -3.11 9.04
C ASN A 168 10.51 -4.33 9.98
N LYS A 169 9.36 -4.65 10.55
CA LYS A 169 9.10 -5.89 11.27
C LYS A 169 8.76 -7.02 10.30
N MET A 170 9.04 -8.24 10.70
CA MET A 170 8.71 -9.42 9.89
C MET A 170 7.21 -9.51 9.65
N HIS A 171 6.81 -9.57 8.38
CA HIS A 171 5.41 -9.72 8.01
C HIS A 171 5.25 -10.59 6.77
N SER A 172 4.07 -11.17 6.63
CA SER A 172 3.71 -12.00 5.48
C SER A 172 2.21 -11.94 5.23
N ILE A 173 1.81 -12.24 4.00
CA ILE A 173 0.40 -12.29 3.61
C ILE A 173 0.16 -13.61 2.89
N PHE A 174 -0.98 -14.25 3.17
CA PHE A 174 -1.49 -15.38 2.42
C PHE A 174 -3.00 -15.29 2.28
N SER A 175 -3.51 -15.48 1.04
CA SER A 175 -4.92 -15.34 0.73
C SER A 175 -5.59 -16.68 0.42
N TYR A 176 -6.73 -16.91 1.03
CA TYR A 176 -7.66 -18.04 0.77
C TYR A 176 -8.86 -17.60 -0.08
N THR A 177 -8.96 -16.33 -0.44
CA THR A 177 -10.08 -15.73 -1.19
C THR A 177 -9.60 -15.07 -2.49
N ASP A 178 -10.50 -14.95 -3.47
CA ASP A 178 -10.27 -14.17 -4.69
C ASP A 178 -10.67 -12.69 -4.53
N LYS A 179 -11.18 -12.30 -3.35
CA LYS A 179 -11.88 -11.02 -3.15
C LYS A 179 -11.09 -10.01 -2.33
N SER A 180 -9.90 -10.34 -1.81
CA SER A 180 -9.16 -9.41 -0.96
C SER A 180 -8.82 -8.12 -1.71
N CYS A 181 -8.88 -6.99 -1.02
CA CYS A 181 -8.49 -5.71 -1.59
C CYS A 181 -7.90 -4.82 -0.49
N MET A 182 -6.74 -4.25 -0.73
CA MET A 182 -6.03 -3.35 0.17
C MET A 182 -5.39 -2.21 -0.61
N LEU A 183 -5.50 -0.97 -0.11
CA LEU A 183 -4.70 0.14 -0.62
C LEU A 183 -3.37 0.17 0.15
N VAL A 184 -2.28 0.33 -0.59
CA VAL A 184 -0.92 0.50 -0.05
C VAL A 184 -0.41 1.87 -0.50
N MET A 185 -0.11 2.73 0.46
CA MET A 185 0.50 4.04 0.21
C MET A 185 1.92 4.04 0.75
N ASN A 186 2.88 4.39 -0.09
CA ASN A 186 4.25 4.71 0.31
C ASN A 186 4.33 6.20 0.57
N VAL A 187 4.69 6.58 1.77
CA VAL A 187 4.77 7.96 2.19
C VAL A 187 6.22 8.31 2.55
N GLU A 188 6.75 9.38 1.95
CA GLU A 188 8.06 9.92 2.30
C GLU A 188 8.11 10.23 3.81
N SER A 189 9.18 9.81 4.48
CA SER A 189 9.38 10.02 5.91
C SER A 189 10.11 11.35 6.16
N ASN A 190 9.36 12.38 6.46
CA ASN A 190 9.87 13.69 6.89
C ASN A 190 9.04 14.20 8.08
N ASN A 191 9.44 15.35 8.64
CA ASN A 191 8.78 15.91 9.82
C ASN A 191 7.29 16.19 9.60
N GLU A 192 6.92 16.69 8.43
CA GLU A 192 5.54 17.06 8.12
C GLU A 192 4.66 15.82 7.92
N SER A 193 5.16 14.81 7.22
CA SER A 193 4.42 13.55 7.01
C SER A 193 4.23 12.77 8.32
N ILE A 194 5.26 12.79 9.20
CA ILE A 194 5.18 12.17 10.54
C ILE A 194 4.17 12.93 11.41
N LYS A 195 4.22 14.28 11.40
CA LYS A 195 3.24 15.10 12.10
C LYS A 195 1.82 14.80 11.60
N LYS A 196 1.63 14.66 10.27
CA LYS A 196 0.33 14.28 9.68
C LYS A 196 -0.18 12.96 10.22
N VAL A 197 0.67 11.94 10.37
CA VAL A 197 0.28 10.67 11.03
C VAL A 197 -0.15 10.94 12.47
N GLY A 198 0.62 11.73 13.23
CA GLY A 198 0.27 12.11 14.60
C GLY A 198 -1.07 12.83 14.73
N ASP A 199 -1.36 13.78 13.82
CA ASP A 199 -2.63 14.52 13.77
C ASP A 199 -3.84 13.60 13.44
N LEU A 200 -3.59 12.49 12.76
CA LEU A 200 -4.61 11.51 12.37
C LEU A 200 -4.68 10.30 13.33
N MET A 201 -3.86 10.23 14.36
CA MET A 201 -3.94 9.11 15.31
C MET A 201 -5.31 9.06 15.97
N ARG A 202 -5.91 7.86 15.99
CA ARG A 202 -7.12 7.63 16.75
C ARG A 202 -6.73 7.36 18.22
N TRP A 203 -6.83 8.38 19.04
CA TRP A 203 -6.63 8.23 20.50
C TRP A 203 -7.79 7.44 21.10
N LYS A 204 -7.48 6.35 21.79
CA LYS A 204 -8.46 5.54 22.54
C LYS A 204 -8.58 6.04 23.96
#